data_dc2053676f59ce818244dbf7b568b4a7
#
_entry.id   dc2053676f59ce818244dbf7b568b4a7
#
_cell.length_a   1.000
_cell.length_b   1.000
_cell.length_c   1.000
_cell.angle_alpha   90.00
_cell.angle_beta   90.00
_cell.angle_gamma   90.00
#
_symmetry.space_group_name_H-M   'P 1'
#
loop_
_entity.id
_entity.type
_entity.pdbx_description
1 polymer ?
#
loop_
_entity_poly.entity_id
_entity_poly.type
_entity_poly.pdbx_seq_one_letter_code
_entity_poly.pdbx_strand_id
1 'polypeptide(L)'
;MKKINLSALMTAAWRFVREYGFTMSDAMKQAWMQFKLRARMAKGVVKFFYKKVDGSLREAYGTLLNAPHTQGVRSSAKGCQTYFDMECQAWRCYRLENLVKVC
;
A
#
# COMPACT_ATOMS: atom_id res chain seq x y z
N MET A 1 -4.55 -17.51 8.60
CA MET A 1 -4.74 -16.19 8.00
C MET A 1 -4.97 -15.15 9.07
N LYS A 2 -4.20 -14.11 9.07
CA LYS A 2 -4.36 -13.06 10.07
C LYS A 2 -5.63 -12.28 9.81
N LYS A 3 -6.41 -12.07 10.85
CA LYS A 3 -7.59 -11.22 10.75
C LYS A 3 -7.15 -9.77 10.58
N ILE A 4 -7.85 -9.04 9.72
CA ILE A 4 -7.64 -7.61 9.61
C ILE A 4 -8.21 -6.96 10.86
N ASN A 5 -7.42 -6.08 11.47
CA ASN A 5 -7.84 -5.34 12.64
C ASN A 5 -8.85 -4.26 12.22
N LEU A 6 -10.11 -4.43 12.63
CA LEU A 6 -11.16 -3.50 12.26
C LEU A 6 -10.91 -2.09 12.78
N SER A 7 -10.33 -1.97 13.96
CA SER A 7 -9.99 -0.66 14.52
C SER A 7 -8.97 0.07 13.64
N ALA A 8 -7.93 -0.64 13.21
CA ALA A 8 -6.93 -0.06 12.32
C ALA A 8 -7.53 0.27 10.96
N LEU A 9 -8.41 -0.57 10.46
CA LEU A 9 -9.10 -0.33 9.19
C LEU A 9 -9.95 0.94 9.26
N MET A 10 -10.72 1.10 10.31
CA MET A 10 -11.55 2.29 10.51
C MET A 10 -10.70 3.55 10.65
N THR A 11 -9.60 3.46 11.38
CA THR A 11 -8.67 4.59 11.52
C THR A 11 -8.13 5.02 10.18
N ALA A 12 -7.73 4.06 9.34
CA ALA A 12 -7.23 4.35 8.00
C ALA A 12 -8.31 4.98 7.11
N ALA A 13 -9.54 4.44 7.18
CA ALA A 13 -10.65 4.98 6.39
C ALA A 13 -10.96 6.42 6.79
N TRP A 14 -11.06 6.72 8.09
CA TRP A 14 -11.30 8.08 8.56
C TRP A 14 -10.22 9.04 8.12
N ARG A 15 -8.96 8.57 8.06
CA ARG A 15 -7.85 9.37 7.59
C ARG A 15 -8.05 9.78 6.13
N PHE A 16 -8.47 8.84 5.27
CA PHE A 16 -8.78 9.16 3.87
C PHE A 16 -9.90 10.18 3.75
N VAL A 17 -10.93 10.07 4.60
CA VAL A 17 -12.03 11.03 4.60
C VAL A 17 -11.52 12.42 4.97
N ARG A 18 -10.75 12.53 6.05
CA ARG A 18 -10.31 13.83 6.58
C ARG A 18 -9.23 14.49 5.75
N GLU A 19 -8.25 13.71 5.29
CA GLU A 19 -7.08 14.28 4.61
C GLU A 19 -7.26 14.41 3.11
N TYR A 20 -8.06 13.53 2.50
CA TYR A 20 -8.16 13.48 1.04
C TYR A 20 -9.57 13.69 0.52
N GLY A 21 -10.54 13.92 1.40
CA GLY A 21 -11.91 14.21 0.98
C GLY A 21 -12.68 13.01 0.43
N PHE A 22 -12.24 11.80 0.72
CA PHE A 22 -12.94 10.60 0.28
C PHE A 22 -14.31 10.49 0.95
N THR A 23 -15.30 9.92 0.23
CA THR A 23 -16.53 9.49 0.88
C THR A 23 -16.19 8.33 1.80
N MET A 24 -17.02 8.07 2.80
CA MET A 24 -16.77 6.96 3.73
C MET A 24 -16.73 5.62 2.99
N SER A 25 -17.61 5.44 2.00
CA SER A 25 -17.64 4.23 1.19
C SER A 25 -16.32 4.02 0.45
N ASP A 26 -15.83 5.05 -0.23
CA ASP A 26 -14.59 4.97 -0.98
C ASP A 26 -13.40 4.81 -0.05
N ALA A 27 -13.42 5.47 1.09
CA ALA A 27 -12.36 5.36 2.09
C ALA A 27 -12.25 3.93 2.63
N MET A 28 -13.38 3.28 2.89
CA MET A 28 -13.38 1.89 3.35
C MET A 28 -12.83 0.95 2.29
N LYS A 29 -13.21 1.14 1.04
CA LYS A 29 -12.69 0.34 -0.07
C LYS A 29 -11.18 0.50 -0.21
N GLN A 30 -10.70 1.72 -0.13
CA GLN A 30 -9.29 2.02 -0.24
C GLN A 30 -8.49 1.39 0.91
N ALA A 31 -8.99 1.51 2.12
CA ALA A 31 -8.34 0.93 3.29
C ALA A 31 -8.31 -0.61 3.21
N TRP A 32 -9.41 -1.24 2.80
CA TRP A 32 -9.48 -2.68 2.60
C TRP A 32 -8.44 -3.15 1.58
N MET A 33 -8.40 -2.47 0.44
CA MET A 33 -7.49 -2.81 -0.65
C MET A 33 -6.05 -2.73 -0.17
N GLN A 34 -5.72 -1.68 0.57
CA GLN A 34 -4.37 -1.48 1.12
C GLN A 34 -4.00 -2.58 2.12
N PHE A 35 -4.91 -2.93 3.01
CA PHE A 35 -4.65 -3.96 4.00
C PHE A 35 -4.46 -5.33 3.36
N LYS A 36 -5.29 -5.65 2.37
CA LYS A 36 -5.16 -6.92 1.63
C LYS A 36 -3.84 -7.00 0.88
N LEU A 37 -3.46 -5.91 0.22
CA LEU A 37 -2.20 -5.86 -0.51
C LEU A 37 -1.02 -6.10 0.42
N ARG A 38 -0.99 -5.40 1.54
CA ARG A 38 0.09 -5.56 2.52
C ARG A 38 0.17 -6.99 3.05
N ALA A 39 -0.97 -7.59 3.37
CA ALA A 39 -1.01 -8.97 3.86
C ALA A 39 -0.50 -9.96 2.81
N ARG A 40 -0.86 -9.75 1.55
CA ARG A 40 -0.41 -10.60 0.45
C ARG A 40 1.07 -10.42 0.16
N MET A 41 1.57 -9.20 0.20
CA MET A 41 3.00 -8.94 0.01
C MET A 41 3.86 -9.59 1.09
N ALA A 42 3.34 -9.72 2.30
CA ALA A 42 4.03 -10.42 3.37
C ALA A 42 4.21 -11.92 3.10
N LYS A 43 3.43 -12.46 2.17
CA LYS A 43 3.47 -13.89 1.81
C LYS A 43 4.15 -14.16 0.48
N GLY A 44 4.39 -13.15 -0.33
CA GLY A 44 4.99 -13.33 -1.64
C GLY A 44 4.91 -12.09 -2.49
N VAL A 45 5.15 -12.27 -3.78
CA VAL A 45 5.11 -11.18 -4.76
C VAL A 45 3.66 -10.94 -5.19
N VAL A 46 3.24 -9.69 -5.24
CA VAL A 46 1.90 -9.30 -5.66
C VAL A 46 1.99 -8.26 -6.75
N LYS A 47 1.17 -8.42 -7.78
CA LYS A 47 1.02 -7.43 -8.83
C LYS A 47 -0.06 -6.44 -8.42
N PHE A 48 0.24 -5.16 -8.53
CA PHE A 48 -0.74 -4.12 -8.22
C PHE A 48 -0.46 -2.87 -9.06
N PHE A 49 -1.44 -1.97 -9.09
CA PHE A 49 -1.36 -0.73 -9.85
C PHE A 49 -1.58 0.45 -8.93
N TYR A 50 -0.81 1.50 -9.14
CA TYR A 50 -1.01 2.75 -8.42
C TYR A 50 -0.69 3.93 -9.34
N LYS A 51 -1.19 5.11 -8.96
CA LYS A 51 -0.89 6.34 -9.69
C LYS A 51 0.41 6.94 -9.18
N LYS A 52 1.27 7.31 -10.10
CA LYS A 52 2.48 8.07 -9.76
C LYS A 52 2.11 9.51 -9.42
N VAL A 53 3.10 10.24 -8.89
CA VAL A 53 2.93 11.65 -8.56
C VAL A 53 2.49 12.47 -9.78
N ASP A 54 2.94 12.11 -10.98
CA ASP A 54 2.57 12.79 -12.22
C ASP A 54 1.19 12.38 -12.76
N GLY A 55 0.49 11.48 -12.07
CA GLY A 55 -0.84 11.02 -12.46
C GLY A 55 -0.87 9.80 -13.36
N SER A 56 0.28 9.33 -13.85
CA SER A 56 0.32 8.15 -14.71
C SER A 56 0.16 6.87 -13.90
N LEU A 57 -0.40 5.85 -14.54
CA LEU A 57 -0.60 4.54 -13.91
C LEU A 57 0.69 3.72 -13.97
N ARG A 58 1.07 3.13 -12.87
CA ARG A 58 2.22 2.24 -12.80
C ARG A 58 1.80 0.84 -12.39
N GLU A 59 2.23 -0.14 -13.16
CA GLU A 59 2.13 -1.55 -12.79
C GLU A 59 3.37 -1.93 -11.98
N ALA A 60 3.15 -2.57 -10.83
CA ALA A 60 4.25 -2.92 -9.94
C ALA A 60 4.14 -4.36 -9.47
N TYR A 61 5.29 -4.97 -9.26
CA TYR A 61 5.41 -6.30 -8.65
C TYR A 61 6.19 -6.12 -7.37
N GLY A 62 5.49 -6.15 -6.25
CA GLY A 62 6.09 -5.85 -4.97
C GLY A 62 5.97 -6.99 -3.97
N THR A 63 6.87 -7.01 -3.01
CA THR A 63 6.86 -7.98 -1.93
C THR A 63 7.45 -7.39 -0.66
N LEU A 64 7.08 -7.99 0.47
CA LEU A 64 7.73 -7.74 1.76
C LEU A 64 8.41 -9.01 2.26
N LEU A 65 8.23 -10.12 1.54
CA LEU A 65 8.79 -11.41 1.93
C LEU A 65 10.23 -11.54 1.47
N ASN A 66 11.14 -11.85 2.40
CA ASN A 66 12.55 -12.08 2.12
C ASN A 66 13.22 -10.93 1.35
N ALA A 67 12.66 -9.73 1.45
CA ALA A 67 13.26 -8.56 0.83
C ALA A 67 14.59 -8.23 1.53
N PRO A 68 15.59 -7.77 0.76
CA PRO A 68 16.87 -7.40 1.36
C PRO A 68 16.69 -6.35 2.44
N HIS A 69 17.28 -6.60 3.59
CA HIS A 69 17.23 -5.64 4.68
C HIS A 69 18.34 -4.62 4.47
N THR A 70 17.95 -3.40 4.15
CA THR A 70 18.93 -2.33 3.95
C THR A 70 19.05 -1.52 5.23
N GLN A 71 20.26 -1.43 5.72
CA GLN A 71 20.56 -0.64 6.90
C GLN A 71 20.25 0.83 6.61
N GLY A 72 19.52 1.48 7.53
CA GLY A 72 19.16 2.86 7.36
C GLY A 72 17.88 3.11 6.58
N VAL A 73 17.20 2.06 6.13
CA VAL A 73 15.87 2.21 5.55
C VAL A 73 14.91 2.63 6.65
N ARG A 74 14.40 3.82 6.56
CA ARG A 74 13.43 4.31 7.52
C ARG A 74 12.07 3.68 7.23
N SER A 75 11.25 3.57 8.26
CA SER A 75 9.85 3.21 8.06
C SER A 75 9.22 4.17 7.06
N SER A 76 8.22 3.69 6.34
CA SER A 76 7.53 4.51 5.35
C SER A 76 7.11 5.85 5.93
N ALA A 77 7.20 6.88 5.12
CA ALA A 77 6.62 8.16 5.48
C ALA A 77 5.13 7.96 5.77
N LYS A 78 4.60 8.78 6.67
CA LYS A 78 3.19 8.71 7.04
C LYS A 78 2.33 8.84 5.79
N GLY A 79 1.43 7.87 5.59
CA GLY A 79 0.55 7.86 4.42
C GLY A 79 1.13 7.16 3.19
N CYS A 80 2.29 6.54 3.31
CA CYS A 80 2.91 5.80 2.22
C CYS A 80 3.14 4.35 2.61
N GLN A 81 3.15 3.46 1.63
CA GLN A 81 3.49 2.06 1.81
C GLN A 81 4.79 1.76 1.08
N THR A 82 5.77 1.24 1.80
CA THR A 82 7.04 0.81 1.24
C THR A 82 6.92 -0.65 0.80
N TYR A 83 7.52 -0.95 -0.35
CA TYR A 83 7.58 -2.32 -0.86
C TYR A 83 8.89 -2.53 -1.60
N PHE A 84 9.31 -3.80 -1.72
CA PHE A 84 10.47 -4.14 -2.54
C PHE A 84 10.02 -4.45 -3.96
N ASP A 85 10.45 -3.62 -4.91
CA ASP A 85 10.06 -3.74 -6.32
C ASP A 85 10.89 -4.82 -7.00
N MET A 86 10.24 -5.87 -7.47
CA MET A 86 10.92 -7.00 -8.09
C MET A 86 11.49 -6.68 -9.46
N GLU A 87 10.92 -5.73 -10.18
CA GLU A 87 11.43 -5.34 -11.49
C GLU A 87 12.73 -4.54 -11.38
N CYS A 88 12.77 -3.60 -10.44
CA CYS A 88 13.92 -2.73 -10.25
C CYS A 88 14.92 -3.26 -9.23
N GLN A 89 14.53 -4.29 -8.47
CA GLN A 89 15.34 -4.85 -7.38
C GLN A 89 15.73 -3.77 -6.38
N ALA A 90 14.78 -2.91 -6.03
CA ALA A 90 14.99 -1.78 -5.14
C ALA A 90 13.74 -1.48 -4.33
N TRP A 91 13.93 -0.83 -3.20
CA TRP A 91 12.82 -0.38 -2.37
C TRP A 91 12.15 0.82 -3.02
N ARG A 92 10.83 0.80 -3.03
CA ARG A 92 10.01 1.89 -3.53
C ARG A 92 8.85 2.10 -2.59
N CYS A 93 8.13 3.20 -2.75
CA CYS A 93 6.93 3.46 -1.98
C CYS A 93 5.88 4.13 -2.86
N TYR A 94 4.63 4.03 -2.44
CA TYR A 94 3.52 4.72 -3.09
C TYR A 94 2.62 5.30 -2.00
N ARG A 95 1.87 6.33 -2.37
CA ARG A 95 0.91 6.93 -1.45
C ARG A 95 -0.32 6.04 -1.36
N LEU A 96 -0.83 5.84 -0.15
CA LEU A 96 -1.97 4.95 0.09
C LEU A 96 -3.20 5.36 -0.71
N GLU A 97 -3.43 6.66 -0.86
CA GLU A 97 -4.56 7.17 -1.61
C GLU A 97 -4.42 6.95 -3.12
N ASN A 98 -3.23 6.65 -3.60
CA ASN A 98 -2.97 6.45 -5.02
C ASN A 98 -3.10 5.00 -5.46
N LEU A 99 -3.28 4.07 -4.55
CA LEU A 99 -3.47 2.67 -4.91
C LEU A 99 -4.77 2.50 -5.71
N VAL A 100 -4.67 1.86 -6.88
CA VAL A 100 -5.79 1.74 -7.81
C VAL A 100 -6.37 0.34 -7.81
N LYS A 101 -5.52 -0.68 -7.91
CA LYS A 101 -5.99 -2.05 -8.06
C LYS A 101 -4.95 -3.03 -7.55
N VAL A 102 -5.42 -4.12 -6.98
CA VAL A 102 -4.59 -5.26 -6.56
C VAL A 102 -5.04 -6.48 -7.34
N CYS A 103 -4.11 -7.14 -7.99
CA CYS A 103 -4.39 -8.33 -8.79
C CYS A 103 -4.35 -9.62 -7.98
#